data_69bd5fe99ba50cd889e28e6c97871e2c
#
_entry.id   69bd5fe99ba50cd889e28e6c97871e2c
#
_cell.length_a   1.000
_cell.length_b   1.000
_cell.length_c   1.000
_cell.angle_alpha   90.00
_cell.angle_beta   90.00
_cell.angle_gamma   90.00
#
_symmetry.space_group_name_H-M   'P 1'
#
loop_
_entity.id
_entity.type
_entity.pdbx_description
1 polymer ?
#
loop_
_entity_poly.entity_id
_entity_poly.type
_entity_poly.pdbx_seq_one_letter_code
_entity_poly.pdbx_strand_id
1 'polypeptide(L)'
;HKHPVHEHVTIDNKGIYLQTVSGASARAIYEGEVTWCAQMNGNYAVIIQHGNYRTVYSPLKTIKVKQGDKVTAKQAIGTIYTDQTEDNKTELYFQIYKDKSILNPSLWLAQ
;
A
#
# COMPACT_ATOMS: atom_id res chain seq x y z
N HIS A 1 -0.61 -16.34 -22.96
CA HIS A 1 -0.41 -16.27 -22.30
C HIS A 1 -0.61 -16.03 -21.31
N LYS A 2 -0.59 -16.39 -20.99
CA LYS A 2 -0.99 -15.91 -19.99
C LYS A 2 -0.25 -16.09 -18.85
N HIS A 3 0.05 -15.14 -18.16
CA HIS A 3 0.82 -15.27 -16.97
C HIS A 3 -0.04 -15.78 -15.86
N PRO A 4 0.48 -16.66 -15.04
CA PRO A 4 -0.28 -17.10 -13.88
C PRO A 4 -0.41 -15.99 -12.86
N VAL A 5 0.47 -15.02 -12.91
CA VAL A 5 0.45 -13.93 -11.96
C VAL A 5 0.29 -12.66 -12.71
N HIS A 6 -0.67 -11.91 -12.31
CA HIS A 6 -0.87 -10.64 -12.94
C HIS A 6 -0.97 -9.59 -11.89
N GLU A 7 -0.14 -8.61 -12.02
CA GLU A 7 -0.37 -7.40 -11.27
C GLU A 7 -1.35 -6.59 -12.06
N HIS A 8 -2.47 -6.33 -11.44
CA HIS A 8 -3.55 -5.62 -12.07
C HIS A 8 -3.77 -4.33 -11.31
N VAL A 9 -3.72 -3.21 -12.02
CA VAL A 9 -3.84 -1.89 -11.39
C VAL A 9 -5.14 -1.26 -11.83
N THR A 10 -5.96 -0.89 -10.85
CA THR A 10 -7.17 -0.14 -11.09
C THR A 10 -7.03 1.21 -10.38
N ILE A 11 -7.27 2.28 -11.11
CA ILE A 11 -7.10 3.63 -10.58
C ILE A 11 -8.46 4.27 -10.43
N ASP A 12 -8.72 4.88 -9.26
CA ASP A 12 -9.89 5.69 -9.09
C ASP A 12 -9.48 7.07 -8.57
N ASN A 13 -10.44 7.91 -8.23
CA ASN A 13 -10.17 9.29 -7.83
C ASN A 13 -9.47 9.39 -6.48
N LYS A 14 -9.48 8.32 -5.69
CA LYS A 14 -8.96 8.36 -4.33
C LYS A 14 -7.71 7.53 -4.15
N GLY A 15 -7.41 6.64 -5.07
CA GLY A 15 -6.24 5.80 -4.90
C GLY A 15 -6.10 4.78 -6.01
N ILE A 16 -5.18 3.85 -5.78
CA ILE A 16 -4.87 2.78 -6.71
C ILE A 16 -5.14 1.45 -6.01
N TYR A 17 -5.82 0.57 -6.71
CA TYR A 17 -5.97 -0.82 -6.30
C TYR A 17 -4.96 -1.63 -7.10
N LEU A 18 -4.02 -2.25 -6.39
CA LEU A 18 -3.00 -3.07 -7.01
C LEU A 18 -3.26 -4.51 -6.68
N GLN A 19 -3.69 -5.27 -7.68
CA GLN A 19 -3.94 -6.70 -7.49
C GLN A 19 -2.67 -7.48 -7.77
N THR A 20 -2.34 -8.40 -6.88
CA THR A 20 -1.12 -9.17 -6.95
C THR A 20 -1.37 -10.58 -6.45
N VAL A 21 -0.31 -11.27 -6.04
CA VAL A 21 -0.40 -12.66 -5.62
C VAL A 21 -0.36 -12.78 -4.11
N SER A 22 -0.93 -13.87 -3.63
CA SER A 22 -0.91 -14.21 -2.22
C SER A 22 0.53 -14.25 -1.71
N GLY A 23 0.76 -13.62 -0.57
CA GLY A 23 2.09 -13.55 0.02
C GLY A 23 2.93 -12.38 -0.43
N ALA A 24 2.43 -11.57 -1.37
CA ALA A 24 3.19 -10.42 -1.84
C ALA A 24 3.36 -9.38 -0.74
N SER A 25 4.49 -8.68 -0.78
CA SER A 25 4.79 -7.62 0.18
C SER A 25 4.37 -6.26 -0.36
N ALA A 26 3.88 -5.42 0.53
CA ALA A 26 3.73 -4.01 0.24
C ALA A 26 5.07 -3.34 0.46
N ARG A 27 5.44 -2.40 -0.42
CA ARG A 27 6.73 -1.73 -0.34
C ARG A 27 6.52 -0.23 -0.36
N ALA A 28 7.34 0.48 0.42
CA ALA A 28 7.29 1.93 0.43
C ALA A 28 7.69 2.46 -0.94
N ILE A 29 6.95 3.44 -1.45
CA ILE A 29 7.28 4.02 -2.76
C ILE A 29 8.47 4.97 -2.70
N TYR A 30 8.66 5.62 -1.54
CA TYR A 30 9.77 6.54 -1.32
C TYR A 30 10.24 6.40 0.11
N GLU A 31 11.42 6.91 0.39
CA GLU A 31 11.89 6.99 1.76
C GLU A 31 10.99 7.91 2.56
N GLY A 32 10.86 7.63 3.84
CA GLY A 32 10.01 8.42 4.70
C GLY A 32 9.98 7.86 6.11
N GLU A 33 9.01 8.31 6.87
CA GLU A 33 8.84 7.88 8.26
C GLU A 33 7.42 7.37 8.45
N VAL A 34 7.30 6.24 9.14
CA VAL A 34 6.00 5.67 9.48
C VAL A 34 5.38 6.55 10.55
N THR A 35 4.31 7.25 10.22
CA THR A 35 3.64 8.13 11.16
C THR A 35 2.46 7.49 11.85
N TRP A 36 1.95 6.39 11.30
CA TRP A 36 0.77 5.76 11.87
C TRP A 36 0.67 4.32 11.40
N CYS A 37 0.34 3.43 12.32
CA CYS A 37 0.02 2.04 12.05
C CYS A 37 -1.15 1.68 12.94
N ALA A 38 -2.16 1.02 12.37
CA ALA A 38 -3.29 0.59 13.16
C ALA A 38 -3.87 -0.68 12.60
N GLN A 39 -4.52 -1.43 13.47
CA GLN A 39 -5.25 -2.60 13.08
C GLN A 39 -6.72 -2.22 12.95
N MET A 40 -7.32 -2.58 11.83
CA MET A 40 -8.73 -2.32 11.56
C MET A 40 -9.36 -3.56 10.97
N ASN A 41 -10.41 -4.05 11.60
CA ASN A 41 -11.14 -5.23 11.11
C ASN A 41 -10.23 -6.44 10.89
N GLY A 42 -9.24 -6.60 11.77
CA GLY A 42 -8.34 -7.73 11.67
C GLY A 42 -7.15 -7.54 10.74
N ASN A 43 -7.11 -6.46 9.99
CA ASN A 43 -6.02 -6.15 9.08
C ASN A 43 -5.35 -4.87 9.51
N TYR A 44 -4.21 -4.57 8.89
CA TYR A 44 -3.42 -3.39 9.25
C TYR A 44 -3.41 -2.36 8.15
N ALA A 45 -3.23 -1.12 8.55
CA ALA A 45 -2.96 -0.02 7.63
C ALA A 45 -1.71 0.71 8.11
N VAL A 46 -0.93 1.21 7.16
CA VAL A 46 0.31 1.94 7.45
C VAL A 46 0.29 3.24 6.69
N ILE A 47 0.67 4.32 7.37
CA ILE A 47 0.82 5.63 6.74
C ILE A 47 2.28 6.04 6.85
N ILE A 48 2.87 6.40 5.72
CA ILE A 48 4.26 6.86 5.65
C ILE A 48 4.26 8.31 5.20
N GLN A 49 5.00 9.15 5.91
CA GLN A 49 5.14 10.55 5.57
C GLN A 49 6.43 10.80 4.81
N HIS A 50 6.31 11.51 3.69
CA HIS A 50 7.41 11.86 2.81
C HIS A 50 7.42 13.38 2.65
N GLY A 51 7.97 14.09 3.63
CA GLY A 51 7.90 15.55 3.60
C GLY A 51 6.46 16.03 3.73
N ASN A 52 5.94 16.69 2.70
CA ASN A 52 4.58 17.22 2.70
C ASN A 52 3.54 16.21 2.24
N TYR A 53 3.98 15.00 1.89
CA TYR A 53 3.09 13.98 1.34
C TYR A 53 2.99 12.79 2.28
N ARG A 54 1.87 12.11 2.22
CA ARG A 54 1.67 10.87 2.96
C ARG A 54 1.14 9.81 2.02
N THR A 55 1.60 8.57 2.22
CA THR A 55 1.10 7.43 1.46
C THR A 55 0.46 6.45 2.43
N VAL A 56 -0.63 5.84 2.00
CA VAL A 56 -1.42 4.92 2.82
C VAL A 56 -1.44 3.57 2.13
N TYR A 57 -1.20 2.52 2.91
CA TYR A 57 -1.13 1.15 2.44
C TYR A 57 -2.08 0.29 3.26
N SER A 58 -3.06 -0.33 2.61
CA SER A 58 -4.01 -1.21 3.28
C SER A 58 -4.74 -2.07 2.26
N PRO A 59 -5.33 -3.20 2.62
CA PRO A 59 -5.19 -3.87 3.91
C PRO A 59 -3.94 -4.73 3.93
N LEU A 60 -3.27 -4.78 5.08
CA LEU A 60 -2.09 -5.61 5.26
C LEU A 60 -2.40 -6.73 6.25
N LYS A 61 -1.93 -7.92 5.95
CA LYS A 61 -2.09 -9.06 6.83
C LYS A 61 -1.15 -8.94 8.03
N THR A 62 0.08 -8.54 7.78
CA THR A 62 1.08 -8.32 8.81
C THR A 62 1.83 -7.05 8.47
N ILE A 63 2.48 -6.47 9.48
CA ILE A 63 3.34 -5.31 9.25
C ILE A 63 4.72 -5.59 9.82
N LYS A 64 5.73 -5.00 9.18
CA LYS A 64 7.13 -5.15 9.57
C LYS A 64 7.70 -3.87 10.14
N VAL A 65 6.86 -2.85 10.26
CA VAL A 65 7.28 -1.53 10.72
C VAL A 65 6.34 -1.07 11.82
N LYS A 66 6.76 -0.06 12.56
CA LYS A 66 5.95 0.53 13.60
C LYS A 66 6.04 2.04 13.50
N GLN A 67 5.17 2.73 14.20
CA GLN A 67 5.17 4.18 14.23
C GLN A 67 6.53 4.68 14.70
N GLY A 68 7.07 5.63 13.94
CA GLY A 68 8.38 6.19 14.22
C GLY A 68 9.51 5.59 13.39
N ASP A 69 9.29 4.43 12.76
CA ASP A 69 10.32 3.80 11.95
C ASP A 69 10.58 4.60 10.69
N LYS A 70 11.84 4.65 10.29
CA LYS A 70 12.21 5.23 9.01
C LYS A 70 12.35 4.12 8.00
N VAL A 71 11.87 4.38 6.80
CA VAL A 71 11.89 3.39 5.73
C VAL A 71 12.59 3.97 4.51
N THR A 72 13.20 3.08 3.73
CA THR A 72 13.81 3.46 2.47
C THR A 72 12.86 3.15 1.33
N ALA A 73 13.14 3.70 0.16
CA ALA A 73 12.34 3.39 -1.03
C ALA A 73 12.41 1.89 -1.31
N LYS A 74 11.26 1.31 -1.63
CA LYS A 74 11.09 -0.11 -1.94
C LYS A 74 11.28 -1.05 -0.77
N GLN A 75 11.45 -0.53 0.44
CA GLN A 75 11.53 -1.37 1.62
C GLN A 75 10.19 -2.05 1.87
N ALA A 76 10.22 -3.35 2.17
CA ALA A 76 9.01 -4.09 2.49
C ALA A 76 8.47 -3.61 3.84
N ILE A 77 7.18 -3.26 3.88
CA ILE A 77 6.55 -2.74 5.10
C ILE A 77 5.53 -3.71 5.67
N GLY A 78 5.17 -4.73 4.93
CA GLY A 78 4.23 -5.74 5.42
C GLY A 78 3.79 -6.65 4.30
N THR A 79 2.94 -7.59 4.65
CA THR A 79 2.37 -8.56 3.69
C THR A 79 0.96 -8.13 3.36
N ILE A 80 0.62 -8.12 2.08
CA ILE A 80 -0.72 -7.72 1.64
C ILE A 80 -1.72 -8.79 2.03
N TYR A 81 -2.89 -8.35 2.48
CA TYR A 81 -3.95 -9.25 2.89
C TYR A 81 -4.52 -10.00 1.67
N THR A 82 -4.74 -11.30 1.83
CA THR A 82 -5.39 -12.14 0.83
C THR A 82 -6.77 -12.49 1.32
N ASP A 83 -7.79 -12.17 0.53
CA ASP A 83 -9.17 -12.46 0.87
C ASP A 83 -9.52 -13.86 0.36
N GLN A 84 -9.56 -14.82 1.26
CA GLN A 84 -9.83 -16.19 0.89
C GLN A 84 -11.29 -16.41 0.50
N THR A 85 -12.18 -15.50 0.86
CA THR A 85 -13.57 -15.60 0.48
C THR A 85 -13.82 -15.10 -0.94
N GLU A 86 -12.85 -14.42 -1.53
CA GLU A 86 -12.94 -13.92 -2.90
C GLU A 86 -11.86 -14.55 -3.76
N ASP A 87 -11.80 -15.89 -3.75
CA ASP A 87 -10.90 -16.63 -4.63
C ASP A 87 -9.43 -16.26 -4.42
N ASN A 88 -9.06 -16.04 -3.15
CA ASN A 88 -7.71 -15.67 -2.76
C ASN A 88 -7.27 -14.36 -3.40
N LYS A 89 -8.20 -13.41 -3.50
CA LYS A 89 -7.87 -12.10 -4.05
C LYS A 89 -6.91 -11.36 -3.13
N THR A 90 -5.80 -10.93 -3.68
CA THR A 90 -4.79 -10.15 -2.97
C THR A 90 -4.69 -8.79 -3.62
N GLU A 91 -5.10 -7.76 -2.89
CA GLU A 91 -5.18 -6.42 -3.46
C GLU A 91 -4.74 -5.41 -2.42
N LEU A 92 -3.87 -4.51 -2.84
CA LEU A 92 -3.41 -3.40 -2.00
C LEU A 92 -4.09 -2.13 -2.47
N TYR A 93 -4.66 -1.40 -1.51
CA TYR A 93 -5.21 -0.09 -1.80
C TYR A 93 -4.18 0.95 -1.37
N PHE A 94 -3.74 1.76 -2.31
CA PHE A 94 -2.68 2.72 -2.12
C PHE A 94 -3.21 4.12 -2.38
N GLN A 95 -2.97 5.03 -1.44
CA GLN A 95 -3.42 6.41 -1.56
C GLN A 95 -2.27 7.38 -1.31
N ILE A 96 -2.32 8.53 -1.96
CA ILE A 96 -1.36 9.61 -1.73
C ILE A 96 -2.13 10.84 -1.28
N TYR A 97 -1.69 11.43 -0.18
CA TYR A 97 -2.26 12.66 0.34
C TYR A 97 -1.21 13.75 0.37
N LYS A 98 -1.60 14.96 0.03
CA LYS A 98 -0.77 16.14 0.25
C LYS A 98 -1.55 17.05 1.19
N ASP A 99 -0.95 17.38 2.34
CA ASP A 99 -1.63 18.06 3.41
C ASP A 99 -2.88 17.28 3.80
N LYS A 100 -4.05 17.74 3.47
CA LYS A 100 -5.28 17.01 3.76
C LYS A 100 -6.04 16.62 2.50
N SER A 101 -5.40 16.80 1.34
CA SER A 101 -6.02 16.52 0.06
C SER A 101 -5.54 15.19 -0.49
N ILE A 102 -6.44 14.44 -1.10
CA ILE A 102 -6.08 13.21 -1.79
C ILE A 102 -5.61 13.57 -3.18
N LEU A 103 -4.44 13.07 -3.56
CA LEU A 103 -3.90 13.29 -4.88
C LEU A 103 -4.19 12.09 -5.78
N ASN A 104 -4.13 12.31 -7.09
CA ASN A 104 -4.23 11.22 -8.04
C ASN A 104 -2.89 10.49 -8.09
N PRO A 105 -2.80 9.26 -7.57
CA PRO A 105 -1.52 8.57 -7.51
C PRO A 105 -0.89 8.28 -8.86
N SER A 106 -1.69 8.23 -9.92
CA SER A 106 -1.15 7.93 -11.24
C SER A 106 -0.18 9.00 -11.71
N LEU A 107 -0.33 10.24 -11.24
CA LEU A 107 0.59 11.30 -11.61
C LEU A 107 1.98 11.07 -11.02
N TRP A 108 2.05 10.36 -9.91
CA TRP A 108 3.31 10.01 -9.26
C TRP A 108 3.95 8.79 -9.88
N LEU A 109 3.14 7.81 -10.19
CA LEU A 109 3.65 6.53 -10.67
C LEU A 109 4.07 6.59 -12.13
N ALA A 110 3.58 7.58 -12.87
CA ALA A 110 3.94 7.75 -14.27
C ALA A 110 5.34 8.33 -14.47
N GLN A 111 5.97 8.76 -13.40
CA GLN A 111 7.29 9.38 -13.50
C GLN A 111 8.43 8.39 -13.47
#